data_be3b7207b39b8ed75575fcf3afcdef90
#
_entry.id   be3b7207b39b8ed75575fcf3afcdef90
#
_cell.length_a   1.000
_cell.length_b   1.000
_cell.length_c   1.000
_cell.angle_alpha   90.00
_cell.angle_beta   90.00
_cell.angle_gamma   90.00
#
_symmetry.space_group_name_H-M   'P 1'
#
loop_
_entity.id
_entity.type
_entity.pdbx_description
1 polymer ?
#
loop_
_entity_poly.entity_id
_entity_poly.type
_entity_poly.pdbx_seq_one_letter_code
_entity_poly.pdbx_strand_id
1 'polypeptide(L)'
;HQVSMILLQPRAQNPTGASFSPQRIDALADVLLAHYPNGVGMPLIVEDDHSGDVANAYATSLAQRLPQHVVHIRSFSKSHGPDLRLAALSGPEDAVEAIIAQRRLGSGWVSRFLQEILYEMLADKEAFHTVTNARHIYATRQKTMHALLLRQSLDVHTGDGLNLWIPVRDEPAALRLLAEQGIRVAAGKPFLPSLRISADATGADAGAGAGVDAHASRGIRVTIAQQGAVNEQVAAALAQAAAVTPKTSTNHS
;
A
#
# COMPACT_ATOMS: atom_id res chain seq x y z
N HIS A 1 -25.75 6.59 0.31
CA HIS A 1 -25.10 6.32 -0.99
C HIS A 1 -24.68 4.86 -1.01
N GLN A 2 -25.06 4.13 -2.07
CA GLN A 2 -24.64 2.75 -2.25
C GLN A 2 -23.19 2.75 -2.75
N VAL A 3 -22.31 1.99 -2.08
CA VAL A 3 -20.91 1.80 -2.51
C VAL A 3 -20.93 0.92 -3.76
N SER A 4 -20.34 1.40 -4.85
CA SER A 4 -20.26 0.66 -6.12
C SER A 4 -18.95 -0.10 -6.30
N MET A 5 -17.88 0.33 -5.60
CA MET A 5 -16.55 -0.27 -5.70
C MET A 5 -15.81 -0.21 -4.37
N ILE A 6 -15.06 -1.26 -4.07
CA ILE A 6 -14.10 -1.34 -2.96
C ILE A 6 -12.72 -1.56 -3.56
N LEU A 7 -11.78 -0.64 -3.29
CA LEU A 7 -10.38 -0.79 -3.70
C LEU A 7 -9.55 -1.24 -2.51
N LEU A 8 -8.82 -2.33 -2.66
CA LEU A 8 -7.97 -2.93 -1.63
C LEU A 8 -6.53 -3.11 -2.15
N GLN A 9 -5.57 -2.99 -1.24
CA GLN A 9 -4.20 -3.48 -1.44
C GLN A 9 -3.99 -4.64 -0.47
N PRO A 10 -4.12 -5.89 -0.92
CA PRO A 10 -4.22 -7.04 -0.01
C PRO A 10 -2.90 -7.34 0.72
N ARG A 11 -1.77 -6.93 0.16
CA ARG A 11 -0.45 -7.12 0.80
C ARG A 11 0.50 -5.96 0.53
N ALA A 12 1.42 -5.74 1.46
CA ALA A 12 2.44 -4.70 1.42
C ALA A 12 1.85 -3.32 1.04
N GLN A 13 0.70 -2.98 1.64
CA GLN A 13 -0.08 -1.78 1.36
C GLN A 13 0.80 -0.53 1.35
N ASN A 14 0.67 0.29 0.35
CA ASN A 14 1.36 1.57 0.27
C ASN A 14 0.49 2.69 0.87
N PRO A 15 0.89 3.33 1.98
CA PRO A 15 2.27 3.44 2.46
C PRO A 15 2.66 2.56 3.65
N THR A 16 1.72 1.87 4.30
CA THR A 16 1.88 1.29 5.64
C THR A 16 2.64 -0.05 5.67
N GLY A 17 2.76 -0.74 4.54
CA GLY A 17 3.28 -2.10 4.49
C GLY A 17 2.34 -3.15 5.07
N ALA A 18 1.10 -2.79 5.43
CA ALA A 18 0.14 -3.74 6.00
C ALA A 18 -0.25 -4.82 4.98
N SER A 19 -0.52 -6.02 5.48
CA SER A 19 -0.99 -7.15 4.68
C SER A 19 -2.16 -7.83 5.38
N PHE A 20 -3.15 -8.29 4.62
CA PHE A 20 -4.23 -9.08 5.18
C PHE A 20 -3.76 -10.50 5.48
N SER A 21 -4.16 -11.01 6.64
CA SER A 21 -4.04 -12.44 6.93
C SER A 21 -5.16 -13.22 6.22
N PRO A 22 -4.99 -14.54 6.01
CA PRO A 22 -6.08 -15.39 5.50
C PRO A 22 -7.37 -15.24 6.31
N GLN A 23 -7.26 -15.21 7.63
CA GLN A 23 -8.40 -15.04 8.54
C GLN A 23 -9.11 -13.70 8.34
N ARG A 24 -8.35 -12.64 8.04
CA ARG A 24 -8.94 -11.31 7.75
C ARG A 24 -9.68 -11.32 6.43
N ILE A 25 -9.15 -11.99 5.41
CA ILE A 25 -9.82 -12.18 4.12
C ILE A 25 -11.13 -12.93 4.30
N ASP A 26 -11.12 -14.04 5.07
CA ASP A 26 -12.33 -14.80 5.36
C ASP A 26 -13.37 -13.95 6.10
N ALA A 27 -12.95 -13.22 7.13
CA ALA A 27 -13.86 -12.33 7.87
C ALA A 27 -14.47 -11.22 7.00
N LEU A 28 -13.70 -10.65 6.07
CA LEU A 28 -14.22 -9.67 5.11
C LEU A 28 -15.21 -10.29 4.15
N ALA A 29 -14.93 -11.50 3.65
CA ALA A 29 -15.85 -12.23 2.79
C ALA A 29 -17.15 -12.55 3.50
N ASP A 30 -17.10 -12.99 4.77
CA ASP A 30 -18.27 -13.31 5.58
C ASP A 30 -19.17 -12.08 5.79
N VAL A 31 -18.58 -10.91 6.08
CA VAL A 31 -19.33 -9.64 6.21
C VAL A 31 -20.02 -9.28 4.90
N LEU A 32 -19.32 -9.40 3.77
CA LEU A 32 -19.89 -9.10 2.45
C LEU A 32 -21.04 -10.05 2.09
N LEU A 33 -20.85 -11.36 2.31
CA LEU A 33 -21.86 -12.39 2.07
C LEU A 33 -23.08 -12.21 2.98
N ALA A 34 -22.88 -11.84 4.23
CA ALA A 34 -23.98 -11.57 5.17
C ALA A 34 -24.80 -10.34 4.75
N HIS A 35 -24.14 -9.30 4.21
CA HIS A 35 -24.82 -8.09 3.76
C HIS A 35 -25.45 -8.24 2.37
N TYR A 36 -24.85 -9.06 1.51
CA TYR A 36 -25.30 -9.32 0.13
C TYR A 36 -25.48 -10.84 -0.11
N PRO A 37 -26.45 -11.49 0.52
CA PRO A 37 -26.57 -12.97 0.57
C PRO A 37 -26.71 -13.62 -0.81
N ASN A 38 -27.25 -12.89 -1.79
CA ASN A 38 -27.39 -13.35 -3.19
C ASN A 38 -26.46 -12.64 -4.16
N GLY A 39 -25.49 -11.88 -3.67
CA GLY A 39 -24.59 -11.07 -4.48
C GLY A 39 -25.23 -9.83 -5.14
N VAL A 40 -26.54 -9.69 -5.06
CA VAL A 40 -27.26 -8.57 -5.67
C VAL A 40 -26.89 -7.26 -5.00
N GLY A 41 -26.38 -6.31 -5.78
CA GLY A 41 -25.92 -5.01 -5.30
C GLY A 41 -24.56 -5.04 -4.57
N MET A 42 -23.88 -6.19 -4.55
CA MET A 42 -22.52 -6.27 -4.01
C MET A 42 -21.58 -5.40 -4.85
N PRO A 43 -20.76 -4.54 -4.20
CA PRO A 43 -19.79 -3.73 -4.92
C PRO A 43 -18.74 -4.58 -5.63
N LEU A 44 -18.22 -4.08 -6.75
CA LEU A 44 -17.03 -4.65 -7.37
C LEU A 44 -15.83 -4.43 -6.45
N ILE A 45 -15.07 -5.48 -6.18
CA ILE A 45 -13.86 -5.43 -5.36
C ILE A 45 -12.66 -5.44 -6.29
N VAL A 46 -11.81 -4.43 -6.18
CA VAL A 46 -10.56 -4.34 -6.94
C VAL A 46 -9.40 -4.55 -5.98
N GLU A 47 -8.65 -5.61 -6.21
CA GLU A 47 -7.42 -5.91 -5.47
C GLU A 47 -6.21 -5.45 -6.26
N ASP A 48 -5.51 -4.43 -5.77
CA ASP A 48 -4.25 -3.91 -6.34
C ASP A 48 -3.06 -4.56 -5.64
N ASP A 49 -2.58 -5.68 -6.20
CA ASP A 49 -1.33 -6.32 -5.75
C ASP A 49 -0.12 -5.65 -6.42
N HIS A 50 0.14 -4.42 -6.01
CA HIS A 50 1.19 -3.57 -6.58
C HIS A 50 2.62 -4.04 -6.22
N SER A 51 2.80 -4.78 -5.15
CA SER A 51 4.10 -5.28 -4.69
C SER A 51 4.49 -6.60 -5.35
N GLY A 52 3.52 -7.40 -5.78
CA GLY A 52 3.78 -8.64 -6.51
C GLY A 52 4.71 -9.59 -5.75
N ASP A 53 5.71 -10.12 -6.46
CA ASP A 53 6.61 -11.15 -5.94
C ASP A 53 7.65 -10.67 -4.93
N VAL A 54 7.81 -9.36 -4.73
CA VAL A 54 8.70 -8.83 -3.69
C VAL A 54 8.04 -8.70 -2.32
N ALA A 55 6.73 -8.88 -2.23
CA ALA A 55 6.03 -9.01 -0.95
C ALA A 55 6.31 -10.37 -0.31
N ASN A 56 6.49 -10.40 1.00
CA ASN A 56 6.75 -11.62 1.76
C ASN A 56 5.47 -12.29 2.27
N ALA A 57 4.41 -11.51 2.48
CA ALA A 57 3.10 -12.02 2.87
C ALA A 57 2.48 -12.90 1.78
N TYR A 58 1.70 -13.89 2.21
CA TYR A 58 0.97 -14.76 1.29
C TYR A 58 0.06 -13.95 0.36
N ALA A 59 -0.03 -14.40 -0.89
CA ALA A 59 -0.99 -13.87 -1.84
C ALA A 59 -2.40 -14.38 -1.48
N THR A 60 -3.08 -13.65 -0.60
CA THR A 60 -4.49 -13.90 -0.25
C THR A 60 -5.40 -13.04 -1.12
N SER A 61 -6.56 -13.56 -1.48
CA SER A 61 -7.54 -12.85 -2.32
C SER A 61 -8.96 -13.19 -1.91
N LEU A 62 -9.83 -12.19 -1.90
CA LEU A 62 -11.28 -12.36 -1.75
C LEU A 62 -11.89 -13.17 -2.91
N ALA A 63 -11.22 -13.25 -4.05
CA ALA A 63 -11.67 -14.03 -5.21
C ALA A 63 -11.86 -15.53 -4.89
N GLN A 64 -11.17 -16.06 -3.87
CA GLN A 64 -11.38 -17.44 -3.41
C GLN A 64 -12.80 -17.69 -2.89
N ARG A 65 -13.45 -16.68 -2.32
CA ARG A 65 -14.80 -16.72 -1.75
C ARG A 65 -15.82 -15.99 -2.61
N LEU A 66 -15.39 -14.96 -3.37
CA LEU A 66 -16.24 -14.04 -4.14
C LEU A 66 -15.74 -13.91 -5.60
N PRO A 67 -15.58 -15.03 -6.35
CA PRO A 67 -14.95 -14.99 -7.67
C PRO A 67 -15.68 -14.11 -8.69
N GLN A 68 -16.99 -13.90 -8.53
CA GLN A 68 -17.80 -13.09 -9.44
C GLN A 68 -17.80 -11.59 -9.09
N HIS A 69 -17.10 -11.19 -8.04
CA HIS A 69 -17.08 -9.80 -7.55
C HIS A 69 -15.68 -9.22 -7.40
N VAL A 70 -14.63 -9.98 -7.71
CA VAL A 70 -13.25 -9.56 -7.50
C VAL A 70 -12.51 -9.44 -8.82
N VAL A 71 -11.92 -8.27 -9.05
CA VAL A 71 -10.89 -8.05 -10.07
C VAL A 71 -9.55 -7.95 -9.35
N HIS A 72 -8.63 -8.84 -9.70
CA HIS A 72 -7.28 -8.86 -9.15
C HIS A 72 -6.28 -8.30 -10.17
N ILE A 73 -5.48 -7.32 -9.75
CA ILE A 73 -4.45 -6.68 -10.55
C ILE A 73 -3.09 -7.01 -9.94
N ARG A 74 -2.25 -7.75 -10.66
CA ARG A 74 -0.87 -8.07 -10.28
C ARG A 74 0.10 -7.22 -11.07
N SER A 75 0.79 -6.32 -10.39
CA SER A 75 1.82 -5.48 -10.99
C SER A 75 3.16 -6.20 -11.06
N PHE A 76 3.90 -6.02 -12.14
CA PHE A 76 5.27 -6.48 -12.31
C PHE A 76 6.31 -5.39 -12.09
N SER A 77 5.88 -4.16 -11.83
CA SER A 77 6.77 -2.99 -11.74
C SER A 77 7.78 -3.06 -10.59
N LYS A 78 7.49 -3.79 -9.51
CA LYS A 78 8.38 -3.90 -8.34
C LYS A 78 9.26 -5.15 -8.38
N SER A 79 8.85 -6.16 -9.10
CA SER A 79 9.57 -7.44 -9.20
C SER A 79 10.42 -7.57 -10.47
N HIS A 80 9.92 -7.09 -11.63
CA HIS A 80 10.57 -7.33 -12.92
C HIS A 80 11.01 -6.04 -13.62
N GLY A 81 10.72 -4.89 -13.06
CA GLY A 81 11.19 -3.58 -13.54
C GLY A 81 10.07 -2.59 -13.78
N PRO A 82 10.24 -1.35 -13.28
CA PRO A 82 9.23 -0.31 -13.39
C PRO A 82 8.99 0.16 -14.82
N ASP A 83 9.99 0.03 -15.70
CA ASP A 83 9.93 0.53 -17.08
C ASP A 83 9.13 -0.38 -18.02
N LEU A 84 8.91 -1.65 -17.65
CA LEU A 84 8.05 -2.54 -18.40
C LEU A 84 6.60 -2.06 -18.47
N ARG A 85 6.12 -1.37 -17.46
CA ARG A 85 4.75 -0.84 -17.35
C ARG A 85 3.68 -1.91 -17.57
N LEU A 86 3.93 -3.13 -17.08
CA LEU A 86 3.06 -4.30 -17.24
C LEU A 86 2.38 -4.66 -15.92
N ALA A 87 1.12 -5.09 -16.05
CA ALA A 87 0.36 -5.74 -15.01
C ALA A 87 -0.53 -6.81 -15.65
N ALA A 88 -0.79 -7.89 -14.93
CA ALA A 88 -1.81 -8.87 -15.28
C ALA A 88 -3.10 -8.54 -14.51
N LEU A 89 -4.24 -8.68 -15.19
CA LEU A 89 -5.54 -8.48 -14.61
C LEU A 89 -6.38 -9.74 -14.82
N SER A 90 -7.06 -10.18 -13.78
CA SER A 90 -8.01 -11.29 -13.82
C SER A 90 -9.28 -10.93 -13.04
N GLY A 91 -10.41 -11.51 -13.41
CA GLY A 91 -11.68 -11.25 -12.76
C GLY A 91 -12.86 -11.81 -13.54
N PRO A 92 -14.10 -11.44 -13.18
CA PRO A 92 -15.30 -11.80 -13.92
C PRO A 92 -15.24 -11.32 -15.37
N GLU A 93 -15.77 -12.11 -16.27
CA GLU A 93 -15.71 -11.86 -17.73
C GLU A 93 -16.26 -10.49 -18.10
N ASP A 94 -17.43 -10.14 -17.58
CA ASP A 94 -18.08 -8.85 -17.82
C ASP A 94 -17.24 -7.66 -17.37
N ALA A 95 -16.60 -7.74 -16.21
CA ALA A 95 -15.71 -6.71 -15.71
C ALA A 95 -14.44 -6.58 -16.57
N VAL A 96 -13.85 -7.71 -16.98
CA VAL A 96 -12.67 -7.72 -17.85
C VAL A 96 -13.01 -7.16 -19.23
N GLU A 97 -14.15 -7.56 -19.81
CA GLU A 97 -14.61 -7.04 -21.10
C GLU A 97 -14.89 -5.53 -21.06
N ALA A 98 -15.52 -5.03 -19.98
CA ALA A 98 -15.74 -3.61 -19.79
C ALA A 98 -14.42 -2.82 -19.75
N ILE A 99 -13.39 -3.34 -19.07
CA ILE A 99 -12.05 -2.74 -19.03
C ILE A 99 -11.42 -2.75 -20.42
N ILE A 100 -11.51 -3.86 -21.16
CA ILE A 100 -11.00 -3.97 -22.53
C ILE A 100 -11.69 -2.97 -23.45
N ALA A 101 -13.02 -2.86 -23.38
CA ALA A 101 -13.78 -1.93 -24.17
C ALA A 101 -13.39 -0.47 -23.89
N GLN A 102 -13.21 -0.11 -22.62
CA GLN A 102 -12.76 1.23 -22.22
C GLN A 102 -11.34 1.51 -22.71
N ARG A 103 -10.43 0.54 -22.65
CA ARG A 103 -9.06 0.70 -23.16
C ARG A 103 -8.97 0.90 -24.67
N ARG A 104 -9.91 0.34 -25.42
CA ARG A 104 -9.98 0.52 -26.90
C ARG A 104 -10.25 1.97 -27.33
N LEU A 105 -10.78 2.79 -26.41
CA LEU A 105 -10.98 4.24 -26.64
C LEU A 105 -9.67 5.04 -26.57
N GLY A 106 -8.58 4.44 -26.10
CA GLY A 106 -7.25 5.03 -25.97
C GLY A 106 -6.14 4.08 -26.41
N SER A 107 -5.15 3.88 -25.57
CA SER A 107 -4.06 2.90 -25.80
C SER A 107 -4.59 1.47 -25.70
N GLY A 108 -5.17 0.97 -26.78
CA GLY A 108 -5.92 -0.30 -26.80
C GLY A 108 -5.08 -1.56 -26.52
N TRP A 109 -3.78 -1.49 -26.67
CA TRP A 109 -2.90 -2.64 -26.41
C TRP A 109 -1.67 -2.25 -25.60
N VAL A 110 -1.00 -3.26 -25.06
CA VAL A 110 0.32 -3.18 -24.44
C VAL A 110 1.34 -3.70 -25.46
N SER A 111 2.55 -3.17 -25.44
CA SER A 111 3.64 -3.59 -26.32
C SER A 111 3.87 -5.11 -26.22
N ARG A 112 3.75 -5.82 -27.34
CA ARG A 112 4.03 -7.26 -27.42
C ARG A 112 5.50 -7.57 -27.11
N PHE A 113 6.40 -6.66 -27.51
CA PHE A 113 7.83 -6.80 -27.21
C PHE A 113 8.10 -6.79 -25.70
N LEU A 114 7.46 -5.88 -24.95
CA LEU A 114 7.58 -5.85 -23.51
C LEU A 114 6.92 -7.06 -22.83
N GLN A 115 5.82 -7.56 -23.40
CA GLN A 115 5.18 -8.79 -22.92
C GLN A 115 6.10 -10.00 -23.12
N GLU A 116 6.79 -10.09 -24.26
CA GLU A 116 7.75 -11.17 -24.54
C GLU A 116 8.93 -11.12 -23.58
N ILE A 117 9.49 -9.92 -23.35
CA ILE A 117 10.56 -9.75 -22.35
C ILE A 117 10.09 -10.22 -20.96
N LEU A 118 8.90 -9.83 -20.54
CA LEU A 118 8.36 -10.26 -19.25
C LEU A 118 8.13 -11.77 -19.22
N TYR A 119 7.64 -12.36 -20.31
CA TYR A 119 7.43 -13.81 -20.42
C TYR A 119 8.75 -14.58 -20.23
N GLU A 120 9.80 -14.18 -20.93
CA GLU A 120 11.13 -14.76 -20.77
C GLU A 120 11.67 -14.59 -19.34
N MET A 121 11.51 -13.42 -18.74
CA MET A 121 11.92 -13.19 -17.35
C MET A 121 11.13 -14.06 -16.35
N LEU A 122 9.86 -14.32 -16.59
CA LEU A 122 9.04 -15.19 -15.74
C LEU A 122 9.40 -16.68 -15.89
N ALA A 123 9.89 -17.09 -17.07
CA ALA A 123 10.33 -18.44 -17.36
C ALA A 123 11.78 -18.71 -16.91
N ASP A 124 12.58 -17.65 -16.75
CA ASP A 124 14.00 -17.76 -16.43
C ASP A 124 14.24 -18.02 -14.93
N LYS A 125 15.07 -19.04 -14.64
CA LYS A 125 15.42 -19.44 -13.27
C LYS A 125 16.27 -18.39 -12.55
N GLU A 126 17.15 -17.69 -13.26
CA GLU A 126 18.02 -16.65 -12.68
C GLU A 126 17.19 -15.43 -12.27
N ALA A 127 16.26 -15.01 -13.12
CA ALA A 127 15.31 -13.95 -12.79
C ALA A 127 14.45 -14.32 -11.56
N PHE A 128 13.93 -15.54 -11.50
CA PHE A 128 13.20 -16.07 -10.35
C PHE A 128 14.04 -16.01 -9.05
N HIS A 129 15.29 -16.47 -9.10
CA HIS A 129 16.20 -16.40 -7.96
C HIS A 129 16.50 -14.96 -7.53
N THR A 130 16.67 -14.06 -8.50
CA THR A 130 16.91 -12.63 -8.23
C THR A 130 15.74 -12.00 -7.50
N VAL A 131 14.50 -12.23 -7.97
CA VAL A 131 13.28 -11.70 -7.31
C VAL A 131 13.11 -12.32 -5.92
N THR A 132 13.35 -13.62 -5.78
CA THR A 132 13.27 -14.30 -4.47
C THR A 132 14.29 -13.75 -3.50
N ASN A 133 15.52 -13.53 -3.93
CA ASN A 133 16.57 -12.92 -3.11
C ASN A 133 16.22 -11.48 -2.72
N ALA A 134 15.70 -10.68 -3.65
CA ALA A 134 15.23 -9.33 -3.34
C ALA A 134 14.16 -9.33 -2.26
N ARG A 135 13.19 -10.23 -2.33
CA ARG A 135 12.16 -10.42 -1.29
C ARG A 135 12.78 -10.69 0.09
N HIS A 136 13.76 -11.59 0.17
CA HIS A 136 14.46 -11.89 1.43
C HIS A 136 15.25 -10.69 1.96
N ILE A 137 15.93 -9.95 1.08
CA ILE A 137 16.66 -8.74 1.44
C ILE A 137 15.69 -7.70 2.03
N TYR A 138 14.54 -7.46 1.38
CA TYR A 138 13.56 -6.48 1.86
C TYR A 138 12.94 -6.90 3.21
N ALA A 139 12.60 -8.17 3.38
CA ALA A 139 12.12 -8.69 4.66
C ALA A 139 13.16 -8.52 5.79
N THR A 140 14.43 -8.78 5.49
CA THR A 140 15.53 -8.58 6.46
C THR A 140 15.69 -7.10 6.80
N ARG A 141 15.64 -6.20 5.82
CA ARG A 141 15.74 -4.76 6.04
C ARG A 141 14.57 -4.23 6.88
N GLN A 142 13.33 -4.70 6.66
CA GLN A 142 12.18 -4.37 7.50
C GLN A 142 12.44 -4.73 8.97
N LYS A 143 12.84 -5.97 9.23
CA LYS A 143 13.14 -6.44 10.59
C LYS A 143 14.27 -5.66 11.23
N THR A 144 15.35 -5.42 10.49
CA THR A 144 16.51 -4.68 11.01
C THR A 144 16.15 -3.24 11.34
N MET A 145 15.45 -2.53 10.43
CA MET A 145 15.03 -1.15 10.68
C MET A 145 14.08 -1.07 11.89
N HIS A 146 13.12 -1.96 11.99
CA HIS A 146 12.24 -2.04 13.16
C HIS A 146 13.02 -2.21 14.47
N ALA A 147 13.99 -3.13 14.50
CA ALA A 147 14.83 -3.33 15.69
C ALA A 147 15.67 -2.08 16.04
N LEU A 148 16.17 -1.37 15.03
CA LEU A 148 16.92 -0.13 15.22
C LEU A 148 16.02 1.00 15.76
N LEU A 149 14.80 1.12 15.25
CA LEU A 149 13.82 2.11 15.72
C LEU A 149 13.35 1.83 17.15
N LEU A 150 13.17 0.56 17.51
CA LEU A 150 12.86 0.16 18.89
C LEU A 150 13.97 0.57 19.88
N ARG A 151 15.24 0.47 19.48
CA ARG A 151 16.36 0.97 20.30
C ARG A 151 16.32 2.48 20.49
N GLN A 152 15.68 3.21 19.59
CA GLN A 152 15.45 4.65 19.69
C GLN A 152 14.11 4.97 20.39
N SER A 153 13.47 4.00 21.05
CA SER A 153 12.17 4.13 21.72
C SER A 153 11.03 4.52 20.76
N LEU A 154 11.17 4.18 19.47
CA LEU A 154 10.14 4.38 18.46
C LEU A 154 9.61 3.01 18.02
N ASP A 155 8.43 2.65 18.53
CA ASP A 155 7.72 1.46 18.07
C ASP A 155 6.87 1.81 16.85
N VAL A 156 7.10 1.10 15.75
CA VAL A 156 6.35 1.25 14.50
C VAL A 156 5.87 -0.11 14.03
N HIS A 157 4.75 -0.13 13.35
CA HIS A 157 4.25 -1.37 12.76
C HIS A 157 5.26 -1.93 11.76
N THR A 158 5.67 -3.19 11.95
CA THR A 158 6.52 -3.90 10.99
C THR A 158 5.68 -4.28 9.79
N GLY A 159 5.91 -3.60 8.69
CA GLY A 159 5.22 -3.86 7.43
C GLY A 159 5.88 -4.94 6.57
N ASP A 160 5.38 -5.06 5.36
CA ASP A 160 5.92 -5.89 4.29
C ASP A 160 6.33 -5.03 3.08
N GLY A 161 7.09 -5.61 2.15
CA GLY A 161 7.52 -4.94 0.92
C GLY A 161 8.59 -3.87 1.14
N LEU A 162 8.47 -2.77 0.39
CA LEU A 162 9.54 -1.80 0.19
C LEU A 162 9.48 -0.59 1.12
N ASN A 163 8.34 -0.37 1.77
CA ASN A 163 8.05 0.86 2.48
C ASN A 163 7.82 0.60 3.98
N LEU A 164 8.17 1.60 4.78
CA LEU A 164 7.89 1.69 6.19
C LEU A 164 7.13 3.00 6.44
N TRP A 165 6.09 2.95 7.25
CA TRP A 165 5.33 4.11 7.67
C TRP A 165 5.77 4.54 9.07
N ILE A 166 6.24 5.78 9.18
CA ILE A 166 6.65 6.37 10.46
C ILE A 166 5.62 7.43 10.84
N PRO A 167 4.84 7.21 11.91
CA PRO A 167 3.98 8.26 12.46
C PRO A 167 4.81 9.45 12.92
N VAL A 168 4.38 10.67 12.59
CA VAL A 168 5.05 11.92 13.00
C VAL A 168 4.04 12.92 13.56
N ARG A 169 4.48 13.77 14.49
CA ARG A 169 3.64 14.81 15.08
C ARG A 169 3.48 16.02 14.17
N ASP A 170 4.55 16.39 13.49
CA ASP A 170 4.61 17.52 12.53
C ASP A 170 5.33 17.06 11.25
N GLU A 171 4.57 16.74 10.21
CA GLU A 171 5.11 16.24 8.93
C GLU A 171 6.05 17.26 8.26
N PRO A 172 5.69 18.54 8.10
CA PRO A 172 6.60 19.53 7.51
C PRO A 172 7.91 19.68 8.29
N ALA A 173 7.88 19.67 9.61
CA ALA A 173 9.07 19.78 10.44
C ALA A 173 9.93 18.51 10.34
N ALA A 174 9.31 17.32 10.35
CA ALA A 174 9.99 16.04 10.18
C ALA A 174 10.72 15.97 8.82
N LEU A 175 10.05 16.38 7.73
CA LEU A 175 10.63 16.39 6.39
C LEU A 175 11.84 17.33 6.30
N ARG A 176 11.76 18.54 6.90
CA ARG A 176 12.89 19.49 6.93
C ARG A 176 14.07 18.91 7.70
N LEU A 177 13.85 18.40 8.91
CA LEU A 177 14.90 17.83 9.75
C LEU A 177 15.63 16.69 9.05
N LEU A 178 14.90 15.80 8.37
CA LEU A 178 15.48 14.69 7.62
C LEU A 178 16.27 15.19 6.39
N ALA A 179 15.73 16.18 5.67
CA ALA A 179 16.40 16.77 4.51
C ALA A 179 17.71 17.46 4.89
N GLU A 180 17.78 18.15 6.04
CA GLU A 180 19.00 18.74 6.59
C GLU A 180 20.08 17.70 6.91
N GLN A 181 19.66 16.47 7.21
CA GLN A 181 20.55 15.31 7.42
C GLN A 181 20.81 14.51 6.12
N GLY A 182 20.41 15.01 4.97
CA GLY A 182 20.57 14.35 3.67
C GLY A 182 19.64 13.15 3.44
N ILE A 183 18.61 12.96 4.28
CA ILE A 183 17.65 11.85 4.20
C ILE A 183 16.38 12.33 3.51
N ARG A 184 16.08 11.76 2.34
CA ARG A 184 14.86 12.05 1.58
C ARG A 184 13.81 10.97 1.81
N VAL A 185 12.63 11.38 2.23
CA VAL A 185 11.47 10.52 2.45
C VAL A 185 10.25 11.11 1.76
N ALA A 186 9.21 10.31 1.58
CA ALA A 186 7.96 10.81 1.00
C ALA A 186 7.05 11.38 2.10
N ALA A 187 6.43 12.53 1.81
CA ALA A 187 5.38 13.10 2.64
C ALA A 187 4.20 12.12 2.78
N GLY A 188 3.57 12.10 3.93
CA GLY A 188 2.43 11.22 4.19
C GLY A 188 1.10 11.79 3.70
N LYS A 189 0.97 13.11 3.66
CA LYS A 189 -0.27 13.80 3.26
C LYS A 189 -0.91 13.26 1.97
N PRO A 190 -0.17 12.94 0.88
CA PRO A 190 -0.77 12.39 -0.34
C PRO A 190 -1.44 11.01 -0.18
N PHE A 191 -1.12 10.28 0.89
CA PHE A 191 -1.69 8.95 1.17
C PHE A 191 -2.90 9.01 2.11
N LEU A 192 -3.23 10.19 2.64
CA LEU A 192 -4.36 10.37 3.51
C LEU A 192 -5.61 10.66 2.68
N PRO A 193 -6.75 10.03 3.03
CA PRO A 193 -8.01 10.35 2.37
C PRO A 193 -8.33 11.83 2.62
N SER A 194 -8.62 12.58 1.56
CA SER A 194 -9.23 13.91 1.69
C SER A 194 -10.69 13.69 2.07
N LEU A 195 -10.98 13.63 3.36
CA LEU A 195 -12.35 13.65 3.88
C LEU A 195 -12.95 15.02 3.54
N ARG A 196 -13.58 15.13 2.37
CA ARG A 196 -14.63 16.14 2.17
C ARG A 196 -15.86 15.64 2.89
N ILE A 197 -15.94 15.92 4.20
CA ILE A 197 -17.21 15.88 4.89
C ILE A 197 -17.99 17.05 4.27
N SER A 198 -18.92 16.76 3.35
CA SER A 198 -19.90 17.75 2.95
C SER A 198 -20.64 18.20 4.20
N ALA A 199 -20.64 19.50 4.45
CA ALA A 199 -21.27 20.10 5.62
C ALA A 199 -22.80 19.88 5.70
N ASP A 200 -23.38 19.15 4.76
CA ASP A 200 -24.82 18.90 4.65
C ASP A 200 -25.29 17.61 5.33
N ALA A 201 -24.43 16.86 6.02
CA ALA A 201 -24.82 15.69 6.81
C ALA A 201 -25.16 16.08 8.25
N THR A 202 -26.14 16.97 8.45
CA THR A 202 -26.85 17.13 9.72
C THR A 202 -27.97 16.10 9.82
N GLY A 203 -27.65 14.83 9.76
CA GLY A 203 -28.55 13.70 9.98
C GLY A 203 -27.96 12.79 11.04
N ALA A 204 -28.71 12.56 12.11
CA ALA A 204 -28.35 11.77 13.28
C ALA A 204 -28.16 10.28 12.93
N ASP A 205 -27.06 9.91 12.31
CA ASP A 205 -26.57 8.54 12.18
C ASP A 205 -25.03 8.52 12.06
N ALA A 206 -24.37 9.24 12.97
CA ALA A 206 -22.94 9.09 13.22
C ALA A 206 -22.71 7.84 14.11
N GLY A 207 -23.33 6.72 13.72
CA GLY A 207 -23.09 5.41 14.31
C GLY A 207 -21.80 4.82 13.77
N ALA A 208 -20.78 4.79 14.63
CA ALA A 208 -19.60 3.93 14.54
C ALA A 208 -18.70 4.06 13.31
N GLY A 209 -18.33 5.26 12.93
CA GLY A 209 -17.01 5.52 12.37
C GLY A 209 -16.03 5.44 13.51
N ALA A 210 -15.53 4.21 13.85
CA ALA A 210 -14.50 4.01 14.86
C ALA A 210 -13.39 5.03 14.60
N GLY A 211 -13.09 5.84 15.62
CA GLY A 211 -12.13 6.92 15.55
C GLY A 211 -10.83 6.46 14.90
N VAL A 212 -10.62 6.90 13.68
CA VAL A 212 -9.28 6.95 13.13
C VAL A 212 -8.62 8.02 13.99
N ASP A 213 -7.79 7.57 14.96
CA ASP A 213 -7.01 8.47 15.78
C ASP A 213 -6.38 9.51 14.88
N ALA A 214 -6.71 10.79 15.09
CA ALA A 214 -6.18 11.89 14.28
C ALA A 214 -4.64 11.91 14.28
N HIS A 215 -4.01 11.21 15.24
CA HIS A 215 -2.58 10.98 15.33
C HIS A 215 -2.09 9.79 14.46
N ALA A 216 -2.93 8.78 14.20
CA ALA A 216 -2.59 7.66 13.31
C ALA A 216 -2.57 8.07 11.83
N SER A 217 -3.12 9.23 11.49
CA SER A 217 -3.26 9.71 10.11
C SER A 217 -2.04 10.49 9.58
N ARG A 218 -1.16 11.01 10.43
CA ARG A 218 0.02 11.78 9.99
C ARG A 218 1.26 10.90 10.04
N GLY A 219 2.01 10.88 8.95
CA GLY A 219 3.21 10.08 8.89
C GLY A 219 4.08 10.44 7.69
N ILE A 220 5.22 9.82 7.62
CA ILE A 220 6.12 9.87 6.47
C ILE A 220 6.36 8.44 5.97
N ARG A 221 6.50 8.28 4.65
CA ARG A 221 6.83 6.99 4.07
C ARG A 221 8.33 6.91 3.78
N VAL A 222 8.97 5.92 4.37
CA VAL A 222 10.39 5.62 4.20
C VAL A 222 10.54 4.42 3.28
N THR A 223 11.32 4.54 2.20
CA THR A 223 11.64 3.42 1.33
C THR A 223 12.92 2.76 1.79
N ILE A 224 12.84 1.49 2.22
CA ILE A 224 13.97 0.72 2.78
C ILE A 224 14.66 -0.17 1.74
N ALA A 225 14.18 -0.16 0.51
CA ALA A 225 14.73 -0.99 -0.57
C ALA A 225 16.13 -0.54 -1.02
N GLN A 226 16.48 0.72 -0.83
CA GLN A 226 17.78 1.26 -1.24
C GLN A 226 18.93 0.75 -0.36
N GLN A 227 20.08 0.55 -0.97
CA GLN A 227 21.30 0.22 -0.26
C GLN A 227 21.69 1.38 0.67
N GLY A 228 22.06 1.08 1.91
CA GLY A 228 22.40 2.10 2.91
C GLY A 228 21.21 2.74 3.63
N ALA A 229 19.95 2.47 3.22
CA ALA A 229 18.77 3.02 3.88
C ALA A 229 18.53 2.50 5.30
N VAL A 230 19.13 1.36 5.67
CA VAL A 230 18.95 0.69 6.96
C VAL A 230 20.25 0.70 7.75
N ASN A 231 20.38 1.67 8.63
CA ASN A 231 21.51 1.81 9.57
C ASN A 231 21.10 2.59 10.82
N GLU A 232 21.95 2.63 11.83
CA GLU A 232 21.68 3.30 13.12
C GLU A 232 21.48 4.82 12.97
N GLN A 233 22.24 5.47 12.09
CA GLN A 233 22.16 6.91 11.85
C GLN A 233 20.78 7.27 11.26
N VAL A 234 20.31 6.53 10.25
CA VAL A 234 19.01 6.75 9.67
C VAL A 234 17.90 6.48 10.69
N ALA A 235 18.00 5.41 11.49
CA ALA A 235 17.02 5.11 12.52
C ALA A 235 16.95 6.21 13.59
N ALA A 236 18.09 6.74 14.03
CA ALA A 236 18.14 7.85 14.98
C ALA A 236 17.50 9.13 14.40
N ALA A 237 17.80 9.46 13.14
CA ALA A 237 17.21 10.59 12.47
C ALA A 237 15.68 10.47 12.32
N LEU A 238 15.17 9.27 11.98
CA LEU A 238 13.75 8.99 11.88
C LEU A 238 13.04 9.12 13.24
N ALA A 239 13.68 8.63 14.31
CA ALA A 239 13.13 8.78 15.67
C ALA A 239 13.09 10.25 16.12
N GLN A 240 14.12 11.03 15.83
CA GLN A 240 14.11 12.47 16.06
C GLN A 240 12.98 13.16 15.29
N ALA A 241 12.84 12.83 14.00
CA ALA A 241 11.80 13.39 13.16
C ALA A 241 10.39 13.05 13.64
N ALA A 242 10.18 11.84 14.14
CA ALA A 242 8.89 11.42 14.71
C ALA A 242 8.50 12.21 15.97
N ALA A 243 9.50 12.64 16.75
CA ALA A 243 9.31 13.36 18.02
C ALA A 243 9.14 14.87 17.84
N VAL A 244 9.48 15.46 16.69
CA VAL A 244 9.40 16.92 16.48
C VAL A 244 7.97 17.41 16.66
N THR A 245 7.81 18.39 17.53
CA THR A 245 6.54 19.09 17.78
C THR A 245 6.43 20.35 16.93
N PRO A 246 5.22 20.79 16.57
CA PRO A 246 5.03 22.09 15.93
C PRO A 246 5.68 23.21 16.76
N LYS A 247 6.42 24.10 16.10
CA LYS A 247 6.83 25.35 16.77
C LYS A 247 5.55 26.10 17.12
N THR A 248 5.29 26.29 18.41
CA THR A 248 4.29 27.25 18.85
C THR A 248 4.68 28.60 18.30
N SER A 249 3.88 29.15 17.39
CA SER A 249 4.02 30.54 16.97
C SER A 249 3.72 31.41 18.19
N THR A 250 4.75 31.86 18.89
CA THR A 250 4.63 33.00 19.81
C THR A 250 4.32 34.20 18.93
N ASN A 251 3.03 34.54 18.83
CA ASN A 251 2.62 35.85 18.39
C ASN A 251 3.20 36.86 19.41
N HIS A 252 4.29 37.52 19.05
CA HIS A 252 4.65 38.76 19.67
C HIS A 252 3.73 39.81 19.08
N SER A 253 2.78 40.22 19.89
CA SER A 253 1.94 41.43 19.75
C SER A 253 2.82 42.66 19.69
#